data_c7eefcc3c2fd724727c05bd122de88f6
#
_entry.id   c7eefcc3c2fd724727c05bd122de88f6
#
_cell.length_a   1.000
_cell.length_b   1.000
_cell.length_c   1.000
_cell.angle_alpha   90.00
_cell.angle_beta   90.00
_cell.angle_gamma   90.00
#
_symmetry.space_group_name_H-M   'P 1'
#
loop_
_entity.id
_entity.type
_entity.pdbx_description
1 polymer ?
#
loop_
_entity_poly.entity_id
_entity_poly.type
_entity_poly.pdbx_seq_one_letter_code
_entity_poly.pdbx_strand_id
1 'polypeptide(L)'
;TGNELQLKDIFKSDFPYKDVLNKEINRQISKDPDRYFPGKDGFNGISDNQNFYIKNNTVVIYFGLYEIAPYASGISEFVIPNKLIQSNVNYGKI
;
A
#
# COMPACT_ATOMS: atom_id res chain seq x y z
N THR A 1 -2.51 -20.07 -2.90
CA THR A 1 -3.76 -20.77 -2.85
C THR A 1 -4.93 -19.83 -3.14
N GLY A 2 -6.06 -20.40 -3.45
CA GLY A 2 -7.26 -19.63 -3.72
C GLY A 2 -7.85 -18.92 -2.51
N ASN A 3 -7.29 -19.15 -1.33
CA ASN A 3 -7.83 -18.58 -0.10
C ASN A 3 -7.11 -17.31 0.35
N GLU A 4 -6.14 -16.86 -0.41
CA GLU A 4 -5.44 -15.64 -0.06
C GLU A 4 -6.36 -14.42 -0.25
N LEU A 5 -6.37 -13.55 0.76
CA LEU A 5 -7.11 -12.30 0.66
C LEU A 5 -6.35 -11.32 -0.22
N GLN A 6 -7.10 -10.62 -1.06
CA GLN A 6 -6.56 -9.48 -1.79
C GLN A 6 -6.81 -8.22 -0.97
N LEU A 7 -6.03 -7.18 -1.26
CA LEU A 7 -6.16 -5.93 -0.52
C LEU A 7 -7.59 -5.40 -0.55
N LYS A 8 -8.27 -5.49 -1.69
CA LYS A 8 -9.64 -5.01 -1.81
C LYS A 8 -10.61 -5.74 -0.89
N ASP A 9 -10.27 -6.98 -0.50
CA ASP A 9 -11.18 -7.80 0.30
C ASP A 9 -11.22 -7.39 1.76
N ILE A 10 -10.21 -6.67 2.23
CA ILE A 10 -10.17 -6.26 3.64
C ILE A 10 -10.87 -4.94 3.89
N PHE A 11 -11.32 -4.26 2.84
CA PHE A 11 -12.04 -2.99 2.98
C PHE A 11 -13.50 -3.15 2.65
N LYS A 12 -14.34 -2.28 3.22
CA LYS A 12 -15.75 -2.25 2.88
C LYS A 12 -15.92 -1.86 1.42
N SER A 13 -16.95 -2.41 0.78
CA SER A 13 -17.11 -2.28 -0.67
C SER A 13 -17.30 -0.85 -1.17
N ASP A 14 -17.82 0.03 -0.33
CA ASP A 14 -18.05 1.43 -0.69
C ASP A 14 -16.88 2.34 -0.33
N PHE A 15 -15.81 1.79 0.25
CA PHE A 15 -14.64 2.58 0.63
C PHE A 15 -13.69 2.72 -0.56
N PRO A 16 -13.35 3.96 -0.98
CA PRO A 16 -12.41 4.16 -2.09
C PRO A 16 -10.97 3.93 -1.65
N TYR A 17 -10.65 2.68 -1.35
CA TYR A 17 -9.37 2.34 -0.72
C TYR A 17 -8.17 2.73 -1.58
N LYS A 18 -8.28 2.59 -2.92
CA LYS A 18 -7.15 2.94 -3.79
C LYS A 18 -6.83 4.42 -3.69
N ASP A 19 -7.85 5.26 -3.70
CA ASP A 19 -7.63 6.71 -3.61
C ASP A 19 -6.99 7.10 -2.28
N VAL A 20 -7.49 6.53 -1.20
CA VAL A 20 -6.99 6.84 0.14
C VAL A 20 -5.54 6.35 0.30
N LEU A 21 -5.27 5.11 -0.11
CA LEU A 21 -3.94 4.54 0.03
C LEU A 21 -2.94 5.22 -0.91
N ASN A 22 -3.34 5.51 -2.14
CA ASN A 22 -2.47 6.20 -3.08
C ASN A 22 -2.07 7.58 -2.56
N LYS A 23 -3.02 8.29 -1.98
CA LYS A 23 -2.75 9.62 -1.42
C LYS A 23 -1.76 9.53 -0.26
N GLU A 24 -1.94 8.55 0.61
CA GLU A 24 -1.04 8.37 1.75
C GLU A 24 0.35 7.94 1.31
N ILE A 25 0.44 7.03 0.34
CA ILE A 25 1.73 6.59 -0.18
C ILE A 25 2.48 7.77 -0.82
N ASN A 26 1.77 8.58 -1.62
CA ASN A 26 2.38 9.76 -2.22
C ASN A 26 2.87 10.75 -1.16
N ARG A 27 2.13 10.90 -0.08
CA ARG A 27 2.54 11.76 1.03
C ARG A 27 3.85 11.26 1.65
N GLN A 28 3.97 9.96 1.84
CA GLN A 28 5.18 9.38 2.41
C GLN A 28 6.36 9.50 1.45
N ILE A 29 6.13 9.28 0.16
CA ILE A 29 7.17 9.44 -0.86
C ILE A 29 7.68 10.88 -0.90
N SER A 30 6.79 11.84 -0.76
CA SER A 30 7.16 13.25 -0.85
C SER A 30 8.10 13.69 0.28
N LYS A 31 8.18 12.93 1.34
CA LYS A 31 9.11 13.22 2.44
C LYS A 31 10.56 12.83 2.13
N ASP A 32 10.73 11.92 1.16
CA ASP A 32 12.06 11.46 0.74
C ASP A 32 12.01 11.08 -0.74
N PRO A 33 11.74 12.06 -1.61
CA PRO A 33 11.50 11.77 -3.03
C PRO A 33 12.70 11.19 -3.76
N ASP A 34 13.92 11.49 -3.30
CA ASP A 34 15.12 11.01 -3.96
C ASP A 34 15.34 9.51 -3.83
N ARG A 35 14.61 8.87 -2.90
CA ARG A 35 14.70 7.44 -2.68
C ARG A 35 13.99 6.64 -3.79
N TYR A 36 13.09 7.26 -4.53
CA TYR A 36 12.21 6.58 -5.47
C TYR A 36 12.46 7.04 -6.90
N PHE A 37 12.09 6.17 -7.87
CA PHE A 37 12.17 6.55 -9.27
C PHE A 37 11.21 7.68 -9.57
N PRO A 38 11.61 8.64 -10.40
CA PRO A 38 10.71 9.71 -10.80
C PRO A 38 9.77 9.27 -11.92
N GLY A 39 8.67 10.01 -12.08
CA GLY A 39 7.77 9.83 -13.19
C GLY A 39 7.15 8.44 -13.26
N LYS A 40 6.99 7.96 -14.48
CA LYS A 40 6.30 6.69 -14.71
C LYS A 40 7.03 5.45 -14.19
N ASP A 41 8.33 5.57 -13.93
CA ASP A 41 9.11 4.46 -13.38
C ASP A 41 8.94 4.32 -11.88
N GLY A 42 8.38 5.32 -11.22
CA GLY A 42 8.13 5.30 -9.80
C GLY A 42 6.72 4.85 -9.46
N PHE A 43 6.18 5.40 -8.37
CA PHE A 43 4.85 5.03 -7.93
C PHE A 43 3.77 5.71 -8.75
N ASN A 44 2.89 4.91 -9.36
CA ASN A 44 1.79 5.41 -10.20
C ASN A 44 0.44 4.87 -9.74
N GLY A 45 0.33 4.49 -8.49
CA GLY A 45 -0.90 3.95 -7.93
C GLY A 45 -0.76 2.48 -7.60
N ILE A 46 -1.58 2.02 -6.67
CA ILE A 46 -1.60 0.60 -6.32
C ILE A 46 -2.43 -0.17 -7.33
N SER A 47 -2.12 -1.46 -7.48
CA SER A 47 -2.85 -2.34 -8.41
C SER A 47 -3.94 -3.10 -7.67
N ASP A 48 -4.79 -3.81 -8.45
CA ASP A 48 -5.80 -4.69 -7.88
C ASP A 48 -5.18 -5.84 -7.10
N ASN A 49 -3.96 -6.24 -7.47
CA ASN A 49 -3.24 -7.34 -6.84
C ASN A 49 -2.07 -6.83 -6.01
N GLN A 50 -2.23 -5.65 -5.42
CA GLN A 50 -1.15 -5.01 -4.67
C GLN A 50 -0.67 -5.87 -3.52
N ASN A 51 0.65 -6.00 -3.40
CA ASN A 51 1.28 -6.70 -2.29
C ASN A 51 1.06 -5.96 -0.98
N PHE A 52 0.70 -6.69 0.06
CA PHE A 52 0.48 -6.11 1.38
C PHE A 52 0.60 -7.20 2.45
N TYR A 53 0.76 -6.78 3.70
CA TYR A 53 0.61 -7.69 4.83
C TYR A 53 0.01 -6.93 6.01
N ILE A 54 -0.46 -7.70 6.98
CA ILE A 54 -1.06 -7.15 8.20
C ILE A 54 -0.14 -7.50 9.37
N LYS A 55 0.23 -6.48 10.13
CA LYS A 55 1.04 -6.68 11.32
C LYS A 55 0.47 -5.83 12.46
N ASN A 56 0.12 -6.48 13.57
CA ASN A 56 -0.47 -5.80 14.73
C ASN A 56 -1.68 -4.96 14.33
N ASN A 57 -2.55 -5.53 13.50
CA ASN A 57 -3.77 -4.87 12.99
C ASN A 57 -3.48 -3.63 12.15
N THR A 58 -2.27 -3.53 11.61
CA THR A 58 -1.87 -2.42 10.76
C THR A 58 -1.58 -2.94 9.37
N VAL A 59 -2.14 -2.26 8.36
CA VAL A 59 -1.91 -2.62 6.96
C VAL A 59 -0.61 -2.01 6.49
N VAL A 60 0.24 -2.85 5.86
CA VAL A 60 1.49 -2.39 5.26
C VAL A 60 1.45 -2.75 3.78
N ILE A 61 1.59 -1.74 2.93
CA ILE A 61 1.65 -1.91 1.48
C ILE A 61 3.12 -1.98 1.10
N TYR A 62 3.50 -2.95 0.25
CA TYR A 62 4.89 -3.02 -0.14
C TYR A 62 5.07 -3.27 -1.64
N PHE A 63 6.25 -2.90 -2.11
CA PHE A 63 6.68 -3.06 -3.49
C PHE A 63 7.99 -3.81 -3.51
N GLY A 64 8.15 -4.69 -4.49
CA GLY A 64 9.37 -5.47 -4.63
C GLY A 64 10.58 -4.64 -5.03
N LEU A 65 11.73 -5.29 -5.03
CA LEU A 65 12.97 -4.66 -5.47
C LEU A 65 12.82 -4.15 -6.90
N TYR A 66 13.30 -2.95 -7.17
CA TYR A 66 13.25 -2.29 -8.47
C TYR A 66 11.85 -1.88 -8.93
N GLU A 67 10.82 -2.14 -8.14
CA GLU A 67 9.48 -1.85 -8.62
C GLU A 67 9.21 -0.35 -8.70
N ILE A 68 9.56 0.41 -7.65
CA ILE A 68 9.39 1.86 -7.63
C ILE A 68 10.63 2.61 -7.16
N ALA A 69 11.70 1.89 -6.84
CA ALA A 69 12.92 2.47 -6.29
C ALA A 69 14.13 1.65 -6.71
N PRO A 70 15.34 2.25 -6.69
CA PRO A 70 16.57 1.52 -7.03
C PRO A 70 16.80 0.33 -6.10
N TYR A 71 17.51 -0.66 -6.61
CA TYR A 71 17.83 -1.88 -5.86
C TYR A 71 18.43 -1.57 -4.49
N ALA A 72 19.29 -0.57 -4.44
CA ALA A 72 19.97 -0.19 -3.19
C ALA A 72 19.00 0.29 -2.10
N SER A 73 17.79 0.72 -2.49
CA SER A 73 16.78 1.16 -1.53
C SER A 73 16.05 -0.01 -0.87
N GLY A 74 16.19 -1.23 -1.41
CA GLY A 74 15.52 -2.39 -0.89
C GLY A 74 14.02 -2.43 -1.22
N ILE A 75 13.30 -3.24 -0.46
CA ILE A 75 11.84 -3.33 -0.59
C ILE A 75 11.23 -2.06 -0.01
N SER A 76 10.31 -1.45 -0.76
CA SER A 76 9.64 -0.23 -0.33
C SER A 76 8.37 -0.59 0.42
N GLU A 77 8.29 -0.20 1.70
CA GLU A 77 7.13 -0.48 2.55
C GLU A 77 6.48 0.82 3.01
N PHE A 78 5.15 0.82 3.01
CA PHE A 78 4.38 1.97 3.44
C PHE A 78 3.38 1.54 4.49
N VAL A 79 3.60 1.97 5.73
CA VAL A 79 2.69 1.69 6.83
C VAL A 79 1.50 2.64 6.72
N ILE A 80 0.30 2.08 6.69
CA ILE A 80 -0.92 2.89 6.54
C ILE A 80 -1.46 3.21 7.94
N PRO A 81 -1.52 4.49 8.32
CA PRO A 81 -2.05 4.86 9.64
C PRO A 81 -3.49 4.39 9.80
N ASN A 82 -3.75 3.70 10.91
CA ASN A 82 -5.08 3.17 11.17
C ASN A 82 -6.18 4.23 11.12
N LYS A 83 -5.88 5.45 11.53
CA LYS A 83 -6.87 6.53 11.52
C LYS A 83 -7.46 6.81 10.15
N LEU A 84 -6.75 6.44 9.07
CA LEU A 84 -7.23 6.67 7.72
C LEU A 84 -8.22 5.61 7.26
N ILE A 85 -8.17 4.42 7.85
CA ILE A 85 -8.88 3.26 7.32
C ILE A 85 -9.73 2.53 8.36
N GLN A 86 -9.53 2.78 9.67
CA GLN A 86 -10.07 1.91 10.73
C GLN A 86 -11.58 1.68 10.66
N SER A 87 -12.35 2.65 10.22
CA SER A 87 -13.81 2.51 10.13
C SER A 87 -14.24 1.73 8.90
N ASN A 88 -13.31 1.43 8.00
CA ASN A 88 -13.61 0.81 6.71
C ASN A 88 -12.89 -0.51 6.51
N VAL A 89 -12.13 -0.97 7.50
CA VAL A 89 -11.48 -2.26 7.44
C VAL A 89 -12.42 -3.33 7.95
N ASN A 90 -12.50 -4.42 7.21
CA ASN A 90 -13.36 -5.54 7.56
C ASN A 90 -12.56 -6.52 8.41
N TYR A 91 -12.40 -6.20 9.68
CA TYR A 91 -11.52 -6.97 10.57
C TYR A 91 -11.94 -8.43 10.71
N GLY A 92 -13.18 -8.76 10.45
CA GLY A 92 -13.63 -10.13 10.48
C GLY A 92 -13.00 -11.01 9.41
N LYS A 93 -12.38 -10.41 8.40
CA LYS A 93 -11.74 -11.14 7.31
C LYS A 93 -10.24 -11.30 7.49
N ILE A 94 -9.68 -10.66 8.51
CA ILE A 94 -8.22 -10.71 8.72
C ILE A 94 -7.84 -11.22 10.13
#